data_fbdedcea19e3b9d4cb047a95880954cd
#
_entry.id   fbdedcea19e3b9d4cb047a95880954cd
#
_cell.length_a   1.000
_cell.length_b   1.000
_cell.length_c   1.000
_cell.angle_alpha   90.00
_cell.angle_beta   90.00
_cell.angle_gamma   90.00
#
_symmetry.space_group_name_H-M   'P 1'
#
loop_
_entity.id
_entity.type
_entity.pdbx_description
1 polymer ?
#
loop_
_entity_poly.entity_id
_entity_poly.type
_entity_poly.pdbx_seq_one_letter_code
_entity_poly.pdbx_strand_id
1 'polypeptide(L)'
;MADSAGAPAAPGANRKALVSWVVTLALPLAIMLVPTGEAFTADIRAFFAITVLGVCLFCFGQIDNAVSGILMMLLYIVAGVAPLSTVFSAWTMEIPWYILATLLLVNILDDTSILKRIAYRCIVATGGTYRGIVFGITLTAMLAIVIVPGTWTSMAVAAITLSIVKSLGLAVGRASGGILMAACFGFHIASGFIYSPSGIQMFLDMSKSVDGVAAGGLDTNFVDFFVQDLPLVALPFVMAFIITKLMRPEEPIDGKDHFRQRLDELGPLSRQDKKVLVVLLVLLAYLLSNRWTGWNMLYGFLLAPIVCYLPGIGVATADHFRRVNFNVVFFIVACLSIGTVAASIGADQFIVDAIVPLLSNTGTYGFLAAVFAFGVAVNFLLTPMAAMSSLAPLLSGVALALGVSPMATTYAFYLGLDQLVLPYEVGTYLIFYSMGYVTLKDFAKCGAVKMAVTAVFTLAVMIPWWMFVVQIA
;
A
#
# COMPACT_ATOMS: atom_id res chain seq x y z
N MET A 1 16.11 -12.17 29.00
CA MET A 1 15.21 -12.67 30.04
C MET A 1 14.98 -11.56 31.04
N ALA A 2 13.85 -10.89 30.95
CA ALA A 2 13.32 -10.05 32.03
C ALA A 2 11.78 -10.08 31.84
N ASP A 3 11.11 -10.62 32.85
CA ASP A 3 9.67 -10.76 32.98
C ASP A 3 8.94 -9.42 32.77
N SER A 4 8.07 -9.36 31.78
CA SER A 4 6.97 -8.39 31.75
C SER A 4 5.72 -9.09 32.31
N ALA A 5 5.59 -9.06 33.63
CA ALA A 5 4.38 -9.45 34.31
C ALA A 5 3.20 -8.59 33.79
N GLY A 6 2.15 -9.26 33.29
CA GLY A 6 1.01 -8.65 32.66
C GLY A 6 0.24 -7.70 33.59
N ALA A 7 0.05 -6.48 33.12
CA ALA A 7 -0.99 -5.61 33.67
C ALA A 7 -2.36 -6.22 33.36
N PRO A 8 -3.34 -6.19 34.29
CA PRO A 8 -4.67 -6.73 34.06
C PRO A 8 -5.37 -5.95 32.93
N ALA A 9 -5.81 -6.67 31.89
CA ALA A 9 -6.54 -6.10 30.78
C ALA A 9 -7.80 -5.37 31.27
N ALA A 10 -7.99 -4.13 30.82
CA ALA A 10 -9.17 -3.33 31.16
C ALA A 10 -10.49 -4.08 30.79
N PRO A 11 -11.56 -3.98 31.58
CA PRO A 11 -12.81 -4.74 31.38
C PRO A 11 -13.47 -4.57 29.98
N GLY A 12 -13.13 -3.51 29.25
CA GLY A 12 -13.59 -3.27 27.88
C GLY A 12 -12.85 -4.05 26.79
N ALA A 13 -11.63 -4.53 27.05
CA ALA A 13 -10.83 -5.27 26.06
C ALA A 13 -11.42 -6.66 25.81
N ASN A 14 -11.89 -7.35 26.85
CA ASN A 14 -12.52 -8.67 26.73
C ASN A 14 -13.85 -8.63 25.93
N ARG A 15 -14.63 -7.57 26.08
CA ARG A 15 -15.91 -7.43 25.36
C ARG A 15 -15.69 -7.16 23.87
N LYS A 16 -14.70 -6.34 23.51
CA LYS A 16 -14.36 -6.08 22.10
C LYS A 16 -13.81 -7.35 21.43
N ALA A 17 -12.93 -8.07 22.10
CA ALA A 17 -12.41 -9.34 21.60
C ALA A 17 -13.52 -10.39 21.42
N LEU A 18 -14.46 -10.50 22.36
CA LEU A 18 -15.59 -11.40 22.22
C LEU A 18 -16.50 -11.02 21.02
N VAL A 19 -16.81 -9.74 20.86
CA VAL A 19 -17.64 -9.26 19.74
C VAL A 19 -16.94 -9.54 18.40
N SER A 20 -15.64 -9.31 18.29
CA SER A 20 -14.91 -9.60 17.06
C SER A 20 -14.93 -11.09 16.72
N TRP A 21 -14.76 -12.00 17.70
CA TRP A 21 -14.89 -13.44 17.48
C TRP A 21 -16.30 -13.88 17.09
N VAL A 22 -17.32 -13.28 17.72
CA VAL A 22 -18.73 -13.55 17.36
C VAL A 22 -18.98 -13.14 15.92
N VAL A 23 -18.56 -11.97 15.48
CA VAL A 23 -18.71 -11.51 14.09
C VAL A 23 -17.94 -12.41 13.13
N THR A 24 -16.70 -12.75 13.45
CA THR A 24 -15.83 -13.60 12.63
C THR A 24 -16.45 -14.99 12.36
N LEU A 25 -17.18 -15.54 13.32
CA LEU A 25 -17.82 -16.85 13.17
C LEU A 25 -19.26 -16.75 12.66
N ALA A 26 -20.03 -15.74 13.08
CA ALA A 26 -21.44 -15.61 12.72
C ALA A 26 -21.64 -15.27 11.23
N LEU A 27 -20.81 -14.41 10.63
CA LEU A 27 -20.95 -14.04 9.24
C LEU A 27 -20.74 -15.22 8.27
N PRO A 28 -19.67 -16.03 8.38
CA PRO A 28 -19.51 -17.22 7.55
C PRO A 28 -20.65 -18.23 7.76
N LEU A 29 -21.09 -18.45 9.01
CA LEU A 29 -22.21 -19.33 9.30
C LEU A 29 -23.52 -18.83 8.68
N ALA A 30 -23.77 -17.52 8.70
CA ALA A 30 -24.95 -16.94 8.04
C ALA A 30 -24.90 -17.18 6.52
N ILE A 31 -23.72 -17.05 5.88
CA ILE A 31 -23.54 -17.37 4.45
C ILE A 31 -23.84 -18.86 4.18
N MET A 32 -23.39 -19.76 5.04
CA MET A 32 -23.64 -21.19 4.88
C MET A 32 -25.12 -21.58 4.98
N LEU A 33 -25.96 -20.72 5.60
CA LEU A 33 -27.42 -20.93 5.69
C LEU A 33 -28.17 -20.42 4.44
N VAL A 34 -27.53 -19.68 3.55
CA VAL A 34 -28.13 -19.20 2.31
C VAL A 34 -28.41 -20.42 1.40
N PRO A 35 -29.64 -20.57 0.89
CA PRO A 35 -29.97 -21.67 -0.01
C PRO A 35 -29.17 -21.57 -1.33
N THR A 36 -28.72 -22.71 -1.83
CA THR A 36 -28.01 -22.83 -3.11
C THR A 36 -29.00 -22.93 -4.26
N GLY A 37 -28.57 -22.49 -5.45
CA GLY A 37 -29.33 -22.55 -6.70
C GLY A 37 -28.39 -22.69 -7.88
N GLU A 38 -28.90 -22.55 -9.11
CA GLU A 38 -28.10 -22.70 -10.34
C GLU A 38 -26.97 -21.65 -10.41
N ALA A 39 -27.26 -20.37 -10.06
CA ALA A 39 -26.27 -19.31 -10.08
C ALA A 39 -25.42 -19.23 -8.78
N PHE A 40 -25.97 -19.63 -7.62
CA PHE A 40 -25.28 -19.62 -6.34
C PHE A 40 -25.04 -21.06 -5.91
N THR A 41 -24.00 -21.68 -6.43
CA THR A 41 -23.67 -23.10 -6.19
C THR A 41 -23.15 -23.34 -4.77
N ALA A 42 -23.06 -24.62 -4.38
CA ALA A 42 -22.52 -25.00 -3.08
C ALA A 42 -21.04 -24.56 -2.93
N ASP A 43 -20.27 -24.63 -4.01
CA ASP A 43 -18.86 -24.23 -4.02
C ASP A 43 -18.72 -22.70 -3.88
N ILE A 44 -19.55 -21.91 -4.58
CA ILE A 44 -19.60 -20.46 -4.45
C ILE A 44 -19.99 -20.06 -3.01
N ARG A 45 -20.98 -20.73 -2.41
CA ARG A 45 -21.37 -20.50 -1.02
C ARG A 45 -20.24 -20.79 -0.04
N ALA A 46 -19.57 -21.94 -0.19
CA ALA A 46 -18.43 -22.31 0.65
C ALA A 46 -17.26 -21.34 0.47
N PHE A 47 -16.96 -20.95 -0.78
CA PHE A 47 -15.97 -19.92 -1.09
C PHE A 47 -16.24 -18.61 -0.33
N PHE A 48 -17.45 -18.05 -0.43
CA PHE A 48 -17.79 -16.81 0.27
C PHE A 48 -17.70 -16.96 1.79
N ALA A 49 -18.15 -18.07 2.36
CA ALA A 49 -18.05 -18.30 3.78
C ALA A 49 -16.60 -18.35 4.26
N ILE A 50 -15.73 -19.09 3.55
CA ILE A 50 -14.29 -19.19 3.88
C ILE A 50 -13.58 -17.85 3.65
N THR A 51 -13.87 -17.16 2.53
CA THR A 51 -13.30 -15.83 2.25
C THR A 51 -13.67 -14.83 3.33
N VAL A 52 -14.94 -14.74 3.71
CA VAL A 52 -15.41 -13.84 4.77
C VAL A 52 -14.77 -14.18 6.11
N LEU A 53 -14.59 -15.46 6.43
CA LEU A 53 -13.84 -15.87 7.62
C LEU A 53 -12.41 -15.33 7.59
N GLY A 54 -11.68 -15.56 6.49
CA GLY A 54 -10.30 -15.08 6.32
C GLY A 54 -10.20 -13.56 6.42
N VAL A 55 -11.09 -12.84 5.73
CA VAL A 55 -11.16 -11.38 5.75
C VAL A 55 -11.45 -10.85 7.16
N CYS A 56 -12.39 -11.45 7.91
CA CYS A 56 -12.65 -11.07 9.31
C CYS A 56 -11.41 -11.30 10.19
N LEU A 57 -10.70 -12.40 10.02
CA LEU A 57 -9.45 -12.66 10.74
C LEU A 57 -8.37 -11.61 10.43
N PHE A 58 -8.23 -11.21 9.16
CA PHE A 58 -7.32 -10.13 8.74
C PHE A 58 -7.70 -8.78 9.35
N CYS A 59 -8.98 -8.43 9.34
CA CYS A 59 -9.47 -7.13 9.80
C CYS A 59 -9.39 -6.97 11.31
N PHE A 60 -9.76 -8.00 12.04
CA PHE A 60 -9.76 -7.94 13.51
C PHE A 60 -8.40 -8.28 14.13
N GLY A 61 -7.45 -8.82 13.34
CA GLY A 61 -6.12 -9.18 13.83
C GLY A 61 -6.14 -10.17 15.00
N GLN A 62 -7.10 -11.09 15.03
CA GLN A 62 -7.31 -12.05 16.10
C GLN A 62 -6.19 -13.07 16.19
N ILE A 63 -5.63 -13.42 15.04
CA ILE A 63 -4.41 -14.22 14.86
C ILE A 63 -3.53 -13.54 13.81
N ASP A 64 -2.27 -13.93 13.73
CA ASP A 64 -1.35 -13.38 12.74
C ASP A 64 -1.90 -13.52 11.31
N ASN A 65 -1.71 -12.49 10.49
CA ASN A 65 -2.29 -12.44 9.14
C ASN A 65 -1.76 -13.55 8.22
N ALA A 66 -0.49 -13.95 8.36
CA ALA A 66 0.05 -15.07 7.58
C ALA A 66 -0.61 -16.39 7.98
N VAL A 67 -0.82 -16.60 9.29
CA VAL A 67 -1.50 -17.81 9.81
C VAL A 67 -2.96 -17.83 9.38
N SER A 68 -3.66 -16.68 9.45
CA SER A 68 -5.05 -16.54 8.95
C SER A 68 -5.14 -16.88 7.47
N GLY A 69 -4.19 -16.41 6.66
CA GLY A 69 -4.12 -16.68 5.24
C GLY A 69 -3.89 -18.16 4.93
N ILE A 70 -2.94 -18.81 5.65
CA ILE A 70 -2.69 -20.25 5.50
C ILE A 70 -3.94 -21.04 5.88
N LEU A 71 -4.63 -20.67 6.97
CA LEU A 71 -5.88 -21.30 7.37
C LEU A 71 -6.95 -21.19 6.28
N MET A 72 -7.12 -20.00 5.71
CA MET A 72 -8.08 -19.77 4.62
C MET A 72 -7.78 -20.66 3.39
N MET A 73 -6.53 -20.71 2.94
CA MET A 73 -6.10 -21.56 1.84
C MET A 73 -6.36 -23.06 2.14
N LEU A 74 -6.05 -23.50 3.37
CA LEU A 74 -6.32 -24.86 3.80
C LEU A 74 -7.82 -25.19 3.77
N LEU A 75 -8.65 -24.26 4.23
CA LEU A 75 -10.11 -24.45 4.23
C LEU A 75 -10.68 -24.57 2.82
N TYR A 76 -10.18 -23.84 1.81
CA TYR A 76 -10.58 -24.00 0.42
C TYR A 76 -10.31 -25.42 -0.08
N ILE A 77 -9.17 -26.00 0.29
CA ILE A 77 -8.78 -27.36 -0.13
C ILE A 77 -9.64 -28.41 0.60
N VAL A 78 -9.75 -28.32 1.93
CA VAL A 78 -10.47 -29.29 2.77
C VAL A 78 -11.96 -29.30 2.49
N ALA A 79 -12.54 -28.12 2.22
CA ALA A 79 -13.96 -28.01 1.83
C ALA A 79 -14.21 -28.45 0.37
N GLY A 80 -13.19 -28.78 -0.40
CA GLY A 80 -13.32 -29.20 -1.80
C GLY A 80 -13.66 -28.09 -2.78
N VAL A 81 -13.54 -26.80 -2.35
CA VAL A 81 -13.86 -25.63 -3.20
C VAL A 81 -12.92 -25.55 -4.39
N ALA A 82 -11.62 -25.78 -4.17
CA ALA A 82 -10.63 -25.80 -5.24
C ALA A 82 -9.49 -26.77 -4.92
N PRO A 83 -8.84 -27.38 -5.95
CA PRO A 83 -7.71 -28.27 -5.75
C PRO A 83 -6.48 -27.49 -5.27
N LEU A 84 -5.56 -28.20 -4.60
CA LEU A 84 -4.31 -27.68 -4.08
C LEU A 84 -3.52 -26.88 -5.14
N SER A 85 -3.47 -27.36 -6.38
CA SER A 85 -2.78 -26.69 -7.49
C SER A 85 -3.33 -25.28 -7.78
N THR A 86 -4.65 -25.11 -7.70
CA THR A 86 -5.31 -23.79 -7.89
C THR A 86 -5.07 -22.89 -6.70
N VAL A 87 -5.26 -23.39 -5.48
CA VAL A 87 -5.10 -22.58 -4.25
C VAL A 87 -3.67 -22.08 -4.10
N PHE A 88 -2.67 -22.91 -4.41
CA PHE A 88 -1.25 -22.54 -4.32
C PHE A 88 -0.66 -21.97 -5.62
N SER A 89 -1.44 -21.80 -6.68
CA SER A 89 -0.95 -21.20 -7.95
C SER A 89 -0.38 -19.80 -7.76
N ALA A 90 -0.85 -19.05 -6.75
CA ALA A 90 -0.35 -17.74 -6.40
C ALA A 90 1.17 -17.68 -6.12
N TRP A 91 1.80 -18.80 -5.67
CA TRP A 91 3.26 -18.86 -5.50
C TRP A 91 4.05 -18.83 -6.80
N THR A 92 3.43 -19.18 -7.93
CA THR A 92 4.05 -19.11 -9.26
C THR A 92 3.90 -17.76 -9.93
N MET A 93 3.13 -16.84 -9.33
CA MET A 93 2.99 -15.47 -9.81
C MET A 93 4.23 -14.63 -9.49
N GLU A 94 4.39 -13.53 -10.20
CA GLU A 94 5.54 -12.62 -10.02
C GLU A 94 5.50 -11.86 -8.69
N ILE A 95 4.32 -11.59 -8.15
CA ILE A 95 4.09 -10.72 -7.00
C ILE A 95 4.85 -11.14 -5.73
N PRO A 96 4.82 -12.40 -5.28
CA PRO A 96 5.58 -12.83 -4.10
C PRO A 96 7.08 -12.54 -4.23
N TRP A 97 7.62 -12.68 -5.44
CA TRP A 97 9.02 -12.44 -5.75
C TRP A 97 9.37 -10.95 -5.78
N TYR A 98 8.49 -10.10 -6.31
CA TYR A 98 8.64 -8.64 -6.23
C TYR A 98 8.70 -8.17 -4.78
N ILE A 99 7.81 -8.68 -3.94
CA ILE A 99 7.74 -8.28 -2.53
C ILE A 99 9.02 -8.71 -1.79
N LEU A 100 9.45 -9.95 -2.00
CA LEU A 100 10.68 -10.45 -1.42
C LEU A 100 11.89 -9.59 -1.82
N ALA A 101 12.02 -9.27 -3.10
CA ALA A 101 13.10 -8.43 -3.63
C ALA A 101 13.05 -7.01 -3.03
N THR A 102 11.87 -6.40 -2.94
CA THR A 102 11.69 -5.06 -2.36
C THR A 102 12.05 -5.03 -0.88
N LEU A 103 11.59 -6.02 -0.08
CA LEU A 103 11.93 -6.12 1.34
C LEU A 103 13.44 -6.27 1.54
N LEU A 104 14.09 -7.03 0.67
CA LEU A 104 15.54 -7.22 0.73
C LEU A 104 16.30 -5.94 0.38
N LEU A 105 15.87 -5.21 -0.65
CA LEU A 105 16.45 -3.90 -1.02
C LEU A 105 16.27 -2.86 0.07
N VAL A 106 15.10 -2.80 0.73
CA VAL A 106 14.87 -1.89 1.86
C VAL A 106 15.82 -2.20 3.00
N ASN A 107 15.99 -3.48 3.36
CA ASN A 107 16.93 -3.87 4.42
C ASN A 107 18.39 -3.46 4.11
N ILE A 108 18.79 -3.54 2.82
CA ILE A 108 20.13 -3.09 2.38
C ILE A 108 20.25 -1.57 2.41
N LEU A 109 19.19 -0.85 2.03
CA LEU A 109 19.16 0.62 2.02
C LEU A 109 19.21 1.19 3.44
N ASP A 110 18.55 0.54 4.40
CA ASP A 110 18.52 0.97 5.81
C ASP A 110 19.90 1.04 6.46
N ASP A 111 20.84 0.20 5.99
CA ASP A 111 22.23 0.18 6.49
C ASP A 111 23.11 1.27 5.83
N THR A 112 22.53 2.15 4.97
CA THR A 112 23.23 3.24 4.27
C THR A 112 22.87 4.62 4.82
N SER A 113 23.70 5.63 4.45
CA SER A 113 23.40 7.04 4.73
C SER A 113 22.59 7.73 3.63
N ILE A 114 22.19 7.04 2.57
CA ILE A 114 21.61 7.64 1.35
C ILE A 114 20.36 8.45 1.66
N LEU A 115 19.37 7.84 2.31
CA LEU A 115 18.10 8.52 2.61
C LEU A 115 18.30 9.68 3.60
N LYS A 116 19.20 9.56 4.59
CA LYS A 116 19.54 10.67 5.51
C LYS A 116 20.10 11.87 4.76
N ARG A 117 20.99 11.63 3.80
CA ARG A 117 21.57 12.70 2.96
C ARG A 117 20.52 13.38 2.10
N ILE A 118 19.62 12.61 1.51
CA ILE A 118 18.50 13.15 0.73
C ILE A 118 17.64 14.04 1.62
N ALA A 119 17.26 13.57 2.81
CA ALA A 119 16.43 14.32 3.74
C ALA A 119 17.07 15.66 4.13
N TYR A 120 18.34 15.65 4.56
CA TYR A 120 19.03 16.87 4.97
C TYR A 120 19.21 17.85 3.80
N ARG A 121 19.53 17.35 2.59
CA ARG A 121 19.62 18.20 1.38
C ARG A 121 18.28 18.83 1.03
N CYS A 122 17.19 18.04 1.05
CA CYS A 122 15.85 18.57 0.79
C CYS A 122 15.46 19.65 1.79
N ILE A 123 15.71 19.43 3.09
CA ILE A 123 15.39 20.41 4.14
C ILE A 123 16.24 21.69 3.99
N VAL A 124 17.54 21.58 3.72
CA VAL A 124 18.41 22.74 3.47
C VAL A 124 17.97 23.50 2.23
N ALA A 125 17.61 22.80 1.15
CA ALA A 125 17.16 23.40 -0.09
C ALA A 125 15.81 24.14 0.06
N THR A 126 14.93 23.67 0.93
CA THR A 126 13.62 24.29 1.22
C THR A 126 13.70 25.36 2.31
N GLY A 127 14.89 25.70 2.81
CA GLY A 127 15.16 26.83 3.68
C GLY A 127 15.15 26.56 5.18
N GLY A 128 14.91 25.33 5.65
CA GLY A 128 15.08 24.89 7.04
C GLY A 128 14.10 25.48 8.08
N THR A 129 13.23 26.39 7.70
CA THR A 129 12.12 26.85 8.55
C THR A 129 11.11 25.70 8.74
N TYR A 130 10.18 25.82 9.71
CA TYR A 130 9.15 24.77 9.88
C TYR A 130 8.46 24.42 8.56
N ARG A 131 8.04 25.43 7.78
CA ARG A 131 7.46 25.22 6.45
C ARG A 131 8.45 24.52 5.52
N GLY A 132 9.70 24.96 5.51
CA GLY A 132 10.77 24.33 4.73
C GLY A 132 10.98 22.88 5.12
N ILE A 133 11.01 22.55 6.42
CA ILE A 133 11.17 21.18 6.92
C ILE A 133 9.99 20.29 6.46
N VAL A 134 8.74 20.77 6.57
CA VAL A 134 7.55 20.05 6.13
C VAL A 134 7.63 19.75 4.62
N PHE A 135 7.96 20.73 3.78
CA PHE A 135 8.12 20.51 2.34
C PHE A 135 9.33 19.64 2.01
N GLY A 136 10.46 19.85 2.70
CA GLY A 136 11.68 19.07 2.52
C GLY A 136 11.50 17.58 2.85
N ILE A 137 10.77 17.27 3.93
CA ILE A 137 10.51 15.89 4.31
C ILE A 137 9.45 15.23 3.40
N THR A 138 8.45 15.99 2.94
CA THR A 138 7.51 15.51 1.91
C THR A 138 8.26 15.13 0.64
N LEU A 139 9.14 15.99 0.15
CA LEU A 139 9.97 15.70 -1.02
C LEU A 139 10.90 14.50 -0.78
N THR A 140 11.46 14.37 0.42
CA THR A 140 12.27 13.20 0.81
C THR A 140 11.45 11.91 0.73
N ALA A 141 10.24 11.92 1.23
CA ALA A 141 9.34 10.77 1.20
C ALA A 141 8.97 10.37 -0.24
N MET A 142 8.68 11.35 -1.10
CA MET A 142 8.45 11.12 -2.52
C MET A 142 9.68 10.56 -3.24
N LEU A 143 10.88 11.10 -2.97
CA LEU A 143 12.12 10.59 -3.57
C LEU A 143 12.48 9.20 -3.07
N ALA A 144 12.20 8.87 -1.81
CA ALA A 144 12.45 7.56 -1.25
C ALA A 144 11.70 6.46 -1.98
N ILE A 145 10.42 6.67 -2.31
CA ILE A 145 9.63 5.67 -3.05
C ILE A 145 10.03 5.59 -4.53
N VAL A 146 10.55 6.65 -5.12
CA VAL A 146 11.13 6.60 -6.48
C VAL A 146 12.41 5.76 -6.51
N ILE A 147 13.24 5.88 -5.46
CA ILE A 147 14.54 5.19 -5.36
C ILE A 147 14.33 3.68 -5.10
N VAL A 148 13.43 3.34 -4.19
CA VAL A 148 13.04 1.96 -3.90
C VAL A 148 11.52 1.89 -3.91
N PRO A 149 10.92 1.62 -5.08
CA PRO A 149 9.47 1.50 -5.21
C PRO A 149 8.94 0.34 -4.37
N GLY A 150 8.16 0.65 -3.35
CA GLY A 150 7.55 -0.34 -2.48
C GLY A 150 7.04 0.25 -1.16
N THR A 151 5.93 -0.27 -0.68
CA THR A 151 5.25 0.21 0.54
C THR A 151 6.14 0.16 1.78
N TRP A 152 7.07 -0.79 1.85
CA TRP A 152 7.96 -1.04 2.98
C TRP A 152 9.03 0.04 3.17
N THR A 153 9.35 0.81 2.13
CA THR A 153 10.25 1.98 2.21
C THR A 153 9.72 3.04 3.18
N SER A 154 8.42 3.01 3.52
CA SER A 154 7.83 3.85 4.57
C SER A 154 8.49 3.72 5.93
N MET A 155 9.01 2.53 6.29
CA MET A 155 9.70 2.31 7.56
C MET A 155 11.00 3.14 7.65
N ALA A 156 11.79 3.14 6.58
CA ALA A 156 13.02 3.94 6.50
C ALA A 156 12.72 5.45 6.54
N VAL A 157 11.68 5.89 5.81
CA VAL A 157 11.24 7.29 5.84
C VAL A 157 10.76 7.70 7.23
N ALA A 158 9.99 6.85 7.92
CA ALA A 158 9.53 7.10 9.29
C ALA A 158 10.69 7.21 10.27
N ALA A 159 11.67 6.29 10.21
CA ALA A 159 12.86 6.30 11.07
C ALA A 159 13.70 7.57 10.89
N ILE A 160 13.90 8.01 9.64
CA ILE A 160 14.63 9.25 9.33
C ILE A 160 13.85 10.46 9.84
N THR A 161 12.54 10.50 9.61
CA THR A 161 11.70 11.60 10.07
C THR A 161 11.73 11.72 11.60
N LEU A 162 11.66 10.59 12.30
CA LEU A 162 11.81 10.55 13.76
C LEU A 162 13.19 11.08 14.21
N SER A 163 14.26 10.69 13.51
CA SER A 163 15.61 11.18 13.77
C SER A 163 15.69 12.70 13.61
N ILE A 164 15.04 13.27 12.60
CA ILE A 164 14.95 14.72 12.36
C ILE A 164 14.20 15.41 13.50
N VAL A 165 13.03 14.93 13.89
CA VAL A 165 12.23 15.46 15.00
C VAL A 165 13.04 15.48 16.30
N LYS A 166 13.72 14.38 16.61
CA LYS A 166 14.59 14.26 17.79
C LYS A 166 15.79 15.20 17.73
N SER A 167 16.43 15.35 16.57
CA SER A 167 17.60 16.21 16.42
C SER A 167 17.28 17.70 16.58
N LEU A 168 16.02 18.09 16.35
CA LEU A 168 15.50 19.44 16.58
C LEU A 168 15.05 19.65 18.04
N GLY A 169 15.13 18.64 18.90
CA GLY A 169 14.68 18.70 20.29
C GLY A 169 13.18 18.94 20.46
N LEU A 170 12.37 18.61 19.44
CA LEU A 170 10.94 18.87 19.47
C LEU A 170 10.24 17.90 20.43
N ALA A 171 9.45 18.47 21.34
CA ALA A 171 8.54 17.69 22.19
C ALA A 171 7.35 17.17 21.37
N VAL A 172 6.60 16.23 21.97
CA VAL A 172 5.33 15.76 21.42
C VAL A 172 4.35 16.94 21.29
N GLY A 173 3.88 17.19 20.07
CA GLY A 173 3.01 18.34 19.80
C GLY A 173 2.77 18.61 18.32
N ARG A 174 2.24 19.80 18.03
CA ARG A 174 1.87 20.16 16.65
C ARG A 174 3.07 20.20 15.70
N ALA A 175 4.21 20.73 16.13
CA ALA A 175 5.39 20.83 15.28
C ALA A 175 5.94 19.45 14.88
N SER A 176 6.21 18.59 15.86
CA SER A 176 6.70 17.24 15.65
C SER A 176 5.68 16.38 14.88
N GLY A 177 4.40 16.47 15.28
CA GLY A 177 3.30 15.80 14.62
C GLY A 177 3.15 16.21 13.15
N GLY A 178 3.26 17.51 12.87
CA GLY A 178 3.18 18.03 11.50
C GLY A 178 4.29 17.52 10.58
N ILE A 179 5.53 17.42 11.08
CA ILE A 179 6.66 16.86 10.32
C ILE A 179 6.42 15.37 10.02
N LEU A 180 5.96 14.58 11.02
CA LEU A 180 5.65 13.17 10.82
C LEU A 180 4.48 12.95 9.85
N MET A 181 3.40 13.75 9.97
CA MET A 181 2.26 13.66 9.06
C MET A 181 2.63 14.07 7.63
N ALA A 182 3.53 15.04 7.46
CA ALA A 182 4.03 15.43 6.14
C ALA A 182 4.83 14.31 5.46
N ALA A 183 5.67 13.62 6.20
CA ALA A 183 6.38 12.44 5.71
C ALA A 183 5.41 11.29 5.38
N CYS A 184 4.46 11.02 6.27
CA CYS A 184 3.46 9.97 6.13
C CYS A 184 2.62 10.17 4.86
N PHE A 185 2.02 11.35 4.71
CA PHE A 185 1.19 11.66 3.54
C PHE A 185 2.01 11.85 2.26
N GLY A 186 3.22 12.43 2.37
CA GLY A 186 4.14 12.56 1.24
C GLY A 186 4.49 11.20 0.64
N PHE A 187 4.79 10.22 1.48
CA PHE A 187 5.07 8.85 1.06
C PHE A 187 3.81 8.14 0.53
N HIS A 188 2.73 8.18 1.31
CA HIS A 188 1.53 7.42 1.03
C HIS A 188 0.83 7.87 -0.26
N ILE A 189 0.69 9.18 -0.47
CA ILE A 189 0.12 9.72 -1.71
C ILE A 189 1.05 9.44 -2.90
N ALA A 190 2.38 9.52 -2.71
CA ALA A 190 3.34 9.22 -3.78
C ALA A 190 3.27 7.75 -4.24
N SER A 191 2.85 6.82 -3.38
CA SER A 191 2.62 5.43 -3.77
C SER A 191 1.47 5.27 -4.77
N GLY A 192 0.61 6.26 -4.90
CA GLY A 192 -0.49 6.27 -5.87
C GLY A 192 -0.08 6.66 -7.29
N PHE A 193 1.12 7.23 -7.50
CA PHE A 193 1.63 7.61 -8.84
C PHE A 193 3.04 7.08 -9.14
N ILE A 194 3.67 6.39 -8.21
CA ILE A 194 4.92 5.65 -8.44
C ILE A 194 4.61 4.17 -8.54
N TYR A 195 4.81 3.62 -9.71
CA TYR A 195 4.58 2.21 -9.97
C TYR A 195 5.43 1.34 -9.06
N SER A 196 4.78 0.56 -8.21
CA SER A 196 5.46 -0.29 -7.25
C SER A 196 4.90 -1.70 -7.25
N PRO A 197 5.80 -2.71 -7.18
CA PRO A 197 5.40 -4.12 -7.19
C PRO A 197 4.50 -4.53 -6.02
N SER A 198 4.72 -3.95 -4.85
CA SER A 198 3.93 -4.21 -3.63
C SER A 198 2.76 -3.22 -3.44
N GLY A 199 2.46 -2.45 -4.44
CA GLY A 199 1.36 -1.49 -4.48
C GLY A 199 0.41 -1.81 -5.62
N ILE A 200 0.22 -0.83 -6.52
CA ILE A 200 -0.79 -0.90 -7.58
C ILE A 200 -0.59 -2.07 -8.56
N GLN A 201 0.67 -2.45 -8.88
CA GLN A 201 0.93 -3.57 -9.79
C GLN A 201 0.30 -4.86 -9.29
N MET A 202 0.44 -5.15 -8.00
CA MET A 202 -0.16 -6.33 -7.38
C MET A 202 -1.66 -6.39 -7.64
N PHE A 203 -2.36 -5.27 -7.53
CA PHE A 203 -3.81 -5.21 -7.69
C PHE A 203 -4.24 -5.31 -9.15
N LEU A 204 -3.46 -4.73 -10.07
CA LEU A 204 -3.67 -4.90 -11.51
C LEU A 204 -3.48 -6.38 -11.91
N ASP A 205 -2.43 -7.02 -11.40
CA ASP A 205 -2.17 -8.43 -11.70
C ASP A 205 -3.22 -9.38 -11.09
N MET A 206 -3.74 -9.06 -9.91
CA MET A 206 -4.90 -9.78 -9.34
C MET A 206 -6.13 -9.67 -10.25
N SER A 207 -6.38 -8.49 -10.79
CA SER A 207 -7.51 -8.27 -11.70
C SER A 207 -7.38 -9.02 -13.03
N LYS A 208 -6.16 -9.34 -13.47
CA LYS A 208 -5.92 -10.18 -14.67
C LYS A 208 -6.39 -11.62 -14.52
N SER A 209 -6.63 -12.11 -13.29
CA SER A 209 -7.14 -13.45 -13.05
C SER A 209 -8.61 -13.62 -13.49
N VAL A 210 -9.33 -12.55 -13.73
CA VAL A 210 -10.72 -12.56 -14.20
C VAL A 210 -10.76 -12.71 -15.72
N ASP A 211 -11.56 -13.63 -16.21
CA ASP A 211 -11.70 -13.90 -17.64
C ASP A 211 -12.05 -12.65 -18.46
N GLY A 212 -11.32 -12.44 -19.55
CA GLY A 212 -11.48 -11.29 -20.44
C GLY A 212 -10.84 -9.98 -19.92
N VAL A 213 -10.56 -9.83 -18.63
CA VAL A 213 -9.99 -8.60 -18.07
C VAL A 213 -8.53 -8.39 -18.51
N ALA A 214 -7.76 -9.45 -18.65
CA ALA A 214 -6.39 -9.37 -19.15
C ALA A 214 -6.32 -8.74 -20.57
N ALA A 215 -7.30 -9.05 -21.43
CA ALA A 215 -7.42 -8.44 -22.76
C ALA A 215 -7.94 -7.00 -22.72
N GLY A 216 -8.49 -6.55 -21.59
CA GLY A 216 -9.06 -5.21 -21.40
C GLY A 216 -8.06 -4.11 -21.03
N GLY A 217 -6.74 -4.33 -21.22
CA GLY A 217 -5.73 -3.27 -21.10
C GLY A 217 -5.28 -2.98 -19.67
N LEU A 218 -4.96 -4.02 -18.88
CA LEU A 218 -4.37 -3.87 -17.55
C LEU A 218 -2.83 -3.79 -17.56
N ASP A 219 -2.21 -3.88 -18.74
CA ASP A 219 -0.76 -3.79 -18.83
C ASP A 219 -0.33 -2.33 -18.78
N THR A 220 0.54 -2.03 -17.84
CA THR A 220 1.17 -0.73 -17.70
C THR A 220 2.64 -0.90 -17.34
N ASN A 221 3.42 0.15 -17.52
CA ASN A 221 4.83 0.19 -17.16
C ASN A 221 5.10 1.38 -16.24
N PHE A 222 6.33 1.48 -15.75
CA PHE A 222 6.71 2.51 -14.79
C PHE A 222 6.41 3.95 -15.28
N VAL A 223 6.64 4.22 -16.56
CA VAL A 223 6.45 5.56 -17.14
C VAL A 223 4.97 5.83 -17.43
N ASP A 224 4.27 4.86 -18.02
CA ASP A 224 2.85 5.04 -18.37
C ASP A 224 1.98 5.17 -17.11
N PHE A 225 2.27 4.39 -16.06
CA PHE A 225 1.60 4.56 -14.76
C PHE A 225 1.81 5.97 -14.20
N PHE A 226 3.05 6.47 -14.22
CA PHE A 226 3.33 7.83 -13.78
C PHE A 226 2.54 8.88 -14.57
N VAL A 227 2.43 8.72 -15.89
CA VAL A 227 1.65 9.62 -16.75
C VAL A 227 0.16 9.51 -16.48
N GLN A 228 -0.36 8.28 -16.29
CA GLN A 228 -1.77 8.02 -15.99
C GLN A 228 -2.21 8.65 -14.66
N ASP A 229 -1.29 8.81 -13.72
CA ASP A 229 -1.56 9.39 -12.40
C ASP A 229 -0.83 10.73 -12.16
N LEU A 230 -0.33 11.37 -13.23
CA LEU A 230 0.46 12.61 -13.16
C LEU A 230 -0.16 13.73 -12.31
N PRO A 231 -1.48 14.01 -12.36
CA PRO A 231 -2.05 15.06 -11.53
C PRO A 231 -1.89 14.82 -10.02
N LEU A 232 -1.79 13.55 -9.58
CA LEU A 232 -1.56 13.21 -8.16
C LEU A 232 -0.26 13.78 -7.61
N VAL A 233 0.74 14.08 -8.45
CA VAL A 233 2.02 14.67 -8.02
C VAL A 233 1.84 16.00 -7.27
N ALA A 234 0.78 16.74 -7.56
CA ALA A 234 0.48 17.99 -6.88
C ALA A 234 -0.03 17.77 -5.44
N LEU A 235 -0.68 16.65 -5.18
CA LEU A 235 -1.42 16.42 -3.93
C LEU A 235 -0.51 16.35 -2.68
N PRO A 236 0.68 15.71 -2.67
CA PRO A 236 1.60 15.76 -1.54
C PRO A 236 1.98 17.18 -1.15
N PHE A 237 2.21 18.06 -2.13
CA PHE A 237 2.57 19.47 -1.87
C PHE A 237 1.39 20.28 -1.35
N VAL A 238 0.18 20.04 -1.85
CA VAL A 238 -1.06 20.61 -1.33
C VAL A 238 -1.25 20.21 0.13
N MET A 239 -1.07 18.91 0.44
CA MET A 239 -1.16 18.41 1.81
C MET A 239 -0.05 18.98 2.70
N ALA A 240 1.19 19.06 2.22
CA ALA A 240 2.28 19.72 2.94
C ALA A 240 1.92 21.18 3.30
N PHE A 241 1.38 21.94 2.34
CA PHE A 241 0.91 23.30 2.60
C PHE A 241 -0.18 23.34 3.68
N ILE A 242 -1.19 22.47 3.58
CA ILE A 242 -2.27 22.39 4.55
C ILE A 242 -1.74 22.05 5.94
N ILE A 243 -0.81 21.07 6.05
CA ILE A 243 -0.17 20.68 7.31
C ILE A 243 0.56 21.88 7.93
N THR A 244 1.26 22.74 7.16
CA THR A 244 1.92 23.92 7.69
C THR A 244 0.97 24.92 8.36
N LYS A 245 -0.32 24.89 7.98
CA LYS A 245 -1.38 25.73 8.59
C LYS A 245 -2.07 25.03 9.75
N LEU A 246 -2.36 23.73 9.56
CA LEU A 246 -3.12 22.93 10.53
C LEU A 246 -2.31 22.60 11.79
N MET A 247 -1.01 22.34 11.59
CA MET A 247 -0.05 21.88 12.61
C MET A 247 1.03 22.95 12.85
N ARG A 248 0.63 24.21 12.85
CA ARG A 248 1.54 25.34 13.05
C ARG A 248 2.23 25.25 14.42
N PRO A 249 3.56 25.39 14.49
CA PRO A 249 4.31 25.44 15.74
C PRO A 249 3.98 26.71 16.53
N GLU A 250 4.13 26.66 17.85
CA GLU A 250 3.95 27.81 18.73
C GLU A 250 5.15 28.77 18.63
N GLU A 251 6.36 28.20 18.50
CA GLU A 251 7.59 28.96 18.33
C GLU A 251 8.16 28.78 16.91
N PRO A 252 8.81 29.80 16.35
CA PRO A 252 9.50 29.67 15.06
C PRO A 252 10.60 28.61 15.12
N ILE A 253 10.65 27.75 14.11
CA ILE A 253 11.72 26.76 13.96
C ILE A 253 12.60 27.22 12.80
N ASP A 254 13.90 27.36 13.06
CA ASP A 254 14.93 27.55 12.04
C ASP A 254 16.01 26.47 12.23
N GLY A 255 16.00 25.49 11.37
CA GLY A 255 16.92 24.34 11.39
C GLY A 255 17.92 24.35 10.25
N LYS A 256 18.00 25.40 9.41
CA LYS A 256 18.82 25.37 8.20
C LYS A 256 20.29 25.08 8.48
N ASP A 257 20.88 25.83 9.41
CA ASP A 257 22.30 25.65 9.76
C ASP A 257 22.54 24.33 10.50
N HIS A 258 21.58 23.93 11.33
CA HIS A 258 21.60 22.62 11.99
C HIS A 258 21.68 21.47 10.97
N PHE A 259 20.81 21.47 9.97
CA PHE A 259 20.82 20.41 8.96
C PHE A 259 21.98 20.51 7.97
N ARG A 260 22.50 21.70 7.71
CA ARG A 260 23.74 21.88 6.97
C ARG A 260 24.93 21.27 7.74
N GLN A 261 25.05 21.56 9.01
CA GLN A 261 26.09 20.95 9.87
C GLN A 261 25.93 19.43 9.91
N ARG A 262 24.70 18.90 10.09
CA ARG A 262 24.43 17.45 10.07
C ARG A 262 24.81 16.80 8.73
N LEU A 263 24.59 17.49 7.63
CA LEU A 263 24.99 17.03 6.29
C LEU A 263 26.52 16.99 6.16
N ASP A 264 27.21 17.99 6.69
CA ASP A 264 28.68 18.08 6.68
C ASP A 264 29.30 17.01 7.59
N GLU A 265 28.71 16.73 8.76
CA GLU A 265 29.11 15.66 9.68
C GLU A 265 29.03 14.27 9.03
N LEU A 266 28.11 14.02 8.09
CA LEU A 266 28.06 12.77 7.35
C LEU A 266 29.31 12.58 6.44
N GLY A 267 30.05 13.63 6.16
CA GLY A 267 31.24 13.58 5.30
C GLY A 267 30.96 13.09 3.87
N PRO A 268 31.92 12.58 3.15
CA PRO A 268 31.72 12.01 1.80
C PRO A 268 30.92 10.70 1.87
N LEU A 269 30.33 10.30 0.73
CA LEU A 269 29.68 8.99 0.61
C LEU A 269 30.67 7.86 0.88
N SER A 270 30.30 6.94 1.76
CA SER A 270 31.09 5.73 2.00
C SER A 270 31.21 4.86 0.74
N ARG A 271 32.16 3.94 0.72
CA ARG A 271 32.28 2.99 -0.39
C ARG A 271 31.00 2.12 -0.52
N GLN A 272 30.41 1.77 0.60
CA GLN A 272 29.16 1.01 0.63
C GLN A 272 28.00 1.85 0.06
N ASP A 273 27.82 3.10 0.50
CA ASP A 273 26.78 3.99 -0.01
C ASP A 273 26.88 4.17 -1.53
N LYS A 274 28.12 4.35 -2.06
CA LYS A 274 28.33 4.51 -3.50
C LYS A 274 27.90 3.27 -4.28
N LYS A 275 28.25 2.06 -3.79
CA LYS A 275 27.89 0.81 -4.44
C LYS A 275 26.37 0.61 -4.45
N VAL A 276 25.70 0.82 -3.31
CA VAL A 276 24.23 0.73 -3.22
C VAL A 276 23.58 1.78 -4.12
N LEU A 277 24.06 3.03 -4.10
CA LEU A 277 23.54 4.08 -4.97
C LEU A 277 23.64 3.72 -6.46
N VAL A 278 24.75 3.15 -6.90
CA VAL A 278 24.92 2.69 -8.30
C VAL A 278 23.90 1.59 -8.61
N VAL A 279 23.72 0.60 -7.73
CA VAL A 279 22.72 -0.46 -7.94
C VAL A 279 21.32 0.12 -8.06
N LEU A 280 20.95 1.07 -7.19
CA LEU A 280 19.62 1.72 -7.22
C LEU A 280 19.43 2.58 -8.50
N LEU A 281 20.46 3.30 -8.94
CA LEU A 281 20.41 4.07 -10.20
C LEU A 281 20.28 3.16 -11.42
N VAL A 282 20.99 2.02 -11.43
CA VAL A 282 20.88 1.02 -12.50
C VAL A 282 19.47 0.40 -12.48
N LEU A 283 18.92 0.08 -11.31
CA LEU A 283 17.54 -0.40 -11.19
C LEU A 283 16.55 0.64 -11.75
N LEU A 284 16.70 1.91 -11.35
CA LEU A 284 15.82 2.97 -11.85
C LEU A 284 15.92 3.13 -13.37
N ALA A 285 17.15 3.10 -13.93
CA ALA A 285 17.36 3.15 -15.38
C ALA A 285 16.71 1.95 -16.07
N TYR A 286 16.82 0.75 -15.48
CA TYR A 286 16.14 -0.46 -15.96
C TYR A 286 14.61 -0.29 -15.97
N LEU A 287 14.02 0.20 -14.89
CA LEU A 287 12.56 0.43 -14.79
C LEU A 287 12.09 1.47 -15.82
N LEU A 288 12.84 2.55 -15.99
CA LEU A 288 12.56 3.57 -17.01
C LEU A 288 12.66 3.01 -18.43
N SER A 289 13.61 2.13 -18.69
CA SER A 289 13.81 1.53 -20.01
C SER A 289 12.71 0.53 -20.41
N ASN A 290 11.95 0.01 -19.45
CA ASN A 290 10.90 -0.99 -19.68
C ASN A 290 9.91 -0.56 -20.77
N ARG A 291 9.56 0.75 -20.85
CA ARG A 291 8.68 1.30 -21.88
C ARG A 291 9.13 0.98 -23.33
N TRP A 292 10.43 0.96 -23.57
CA TRP A 292 11.02 0.74 -24.90
C TRP A 292 11.53 -0.67 -25.12
N THR A 293 12.00 -1.32 -24.05
CA THR A 293 12.58 -2.66 -24.10
C THR A 293 11.56 -3.76 -23.97
N GLY A 294 10.42 -3.49 -23.27
CA GLY A 294 9.44 -4.51 -22.89
C GLY A 294 10.00 -5.53 -21.89
N TRP A 295 11.17 -5.29 -21.29
CA TRP A 295 11.76 -6.23 -20.36
C TRP A 295 10.95 -6.29 -19.07
N ASN A 296 10.73 -7.50 -18.57
CA ASN A 296 9.97 -7.69 -17.35
C ASN A 296 10.65 -7.01 -16.16
N MET A 297 9.92 -6.13 -15.49
CA MET A 297 10.42 -5.36 -14.34
C MET A 297 10.87 -6.26 -13.17
N LEU A 298 10.29 -7.47 -13.03
CA LEU A 298 10.67 -8.43 -12.00
C LEU A 298 12.18 -8.74 -12.04
N TYR A 299 12.74 -8.87 -13.24
CA TYR A 299 14.16 -9.19 -13.37
C TYR A 299 15.06 -8.10 -12.77
N GLY A 300 14.71 -6.83 -12.97
CA GLY A 300 15.45 -5.72 -12.36
C GLY A 300 15.35 -5.75 -10.83
N PHE A 301 14.14 -5.96 -10.30
CA PHE A 301 13.93 -6.04 -8.86
C PHE A 301 14.64 -7.22 -8.21
N LEU A 302 14.67 -8.38 -8.83
CA LEU A 302 15.38 -9.57 -8.33
C LEU A 302 16.89 -9.41 -8.43
N LEU A 303 17.38 -8.90 -9.57
CA LEU A 303 18.81 -8.73 -9.79
C LEU A 303 19.45 -7.69 -8.87
N ALA A 304 18.75 -6.60 -8.57
CA ALA A 304 19.31 -5.51 -7.76
C ALA A 304 19.79 -5.97 -6.37
N PRO A 305 18.99 -6.66 -5.53
CA PRO A 305 19.49 -7.18 -4.27
C PRO A 305 20.53 -8.29 -4.46
N ILE A 306 20.37 -9.19 -5.45
CA ILE A 306 21.33 -10.29 -5.71
C ILE A 306 22.73 -9.72 -6.00
N VAL A 307 22.81 -8.68 -6.83
CA VAL A 307 24.07 -8.00 -7.15
C VAL A 307 24.76 -7.47 -5.88
N CYS A 308 24.01 -7.04 -4.87
CA CYS A 308 24.55 -6.58 -3.60
C CYS A 308 25.27 -7.69 -2.80
N TYR A 309 24.95 -8.98 -3.04
CA TYR A 309 25.63 -10.12 -2.43
C TYR A 309 26.87 -10.59 -3.17
N LEU A 310 27.06 -10.17 -4.43
CA LEU A 310 28.16 -10.69 -5.25
C LEU A 310 29.52 -10.30 -4.68
N PRO A 311 30.54 -11.19 -4.78
CA PRO A 311 31.91 -10.87 -4.44
C PRO A 311 32.39 -9.63 -5.21
N GLY A 312 33.08 -8.70 -4.55
CA GLY A 312 33.53 -7.43 -5.13
C GLY A 312 32.52 -6.27 -4.93
N ILE A 313 31.21 -6.52 -4.91
CA ILE A 313 30.20 -5.56 -4.43
C ILE A 313 30.06 -5.72 -2.92
N GLY A 314 29.62 -6.87 -2.44
CA GLY A 314 29.70 -7.30 -1.04
C GLY A 314 29.10 -6.31 -0.03
N VAL A 315 27.98 -5.67 -0.38
CA VAL A 315 27.28 -4.73 0.53
C VAL A 315 26.15 -5.41 1.30
N ALA A 316 25.65 -6.53 0.81
CA ALA A 316 24.64 -7.32 1.48
C ALA A 316 25.26 -8.56 2.15
N THR A 317 24.65 -9.00 3.26
CA THR A 317 25.04 -10.16 4.06
C THR A 317 23.83 -11.05 4.32
N ALA A 318 24.06 -12.27 4.78
CA ALA A 318 22.97 -13.19 5.17
C ALA A 318 22.00 -12.59 6.20
N ASP A 319 22.46 -11.62 6.98
CA ASP A 319 21.61 -10.95 7.97
C ASP A 319 20.51 -10.10 7.33
N HIS A 320 20.76 -9.45 6.19
CA HIS A 320 19.72 -8.73 5.45
C HIS A 320 18.59 -9.66 5.02
N PHE A 321 18.92 -10.90 4.60
CA PHE A 321 17.92 -11.90 4.24
C PHE A 321 17.13 -12.39 5.46
N ARG A 322 17.80 -12.59 6.62
CA ARG A 322 17.15 -12.99 7.87
C ARG A 322 16.18 -11.95 8.42
N ARG A 323 16.41 -10.67 8.12
CA ARG A 323 15.54 -9.54 8.53
C ARG A 323 14.30 -9.42 7.64
N VAL A 324 14.18 -10.19 6.55
CA VAL A 324 12.98 -10.17 5.70
C VAL A 324 11.76 -10.66 6.47
N ASN A 325 10.69 -9.88 6.45
CA ASN A 325 9.42 -10.26 7.05
C ASN A 325 8.62 -11.19 6.12
N PHE A 326 8.86 -12.48 6.21
CA PHE A 326 8.16 -13.48 5.41
C PHE A 326 6.67 -13.56 5.69
N ASN A 327 6.17 -13.15 6.87
CA ASN A 327 4.73 -13.14 7.17
C ASN A 327 3.95 -12.33 6.13
N VAL A 328 4.54 -11.24 5.65
CA VAL A 328 3.94 -10.41 4.59
C VAL A 328 3.80 -11.18 3.28
N VAL A 329 4.82 -11.94 2.90
CA VAL A 329 4.80 -12.73 1.65
C VAL A 329 3.69 -13.79 1.72
N PHE A 330 3.61 -14.53 2.83
CA PHE A 330 2.55 -15.53 3.04
C PHE A 330 1.15 -14.92 3.04
N PHE A 331 0.97 -13.78 3.72
CA PHE A 331 -0.30 -13.05 3.73
C PHE A 331 -0.76 -12.67 2.33
N ILE A 332 0.14 -12.13 1.51
CA ILE A 332 -0.20 -11.68 0.16
C ILE A 332 -0.50 -12.85 -0.76
N VAL A 333 0.24 -13.95 -0.66
CA VAL A 333 -0.07 -15.18 -1.40
C VAL A 333 -1.46 -15.69 -1.06
N ALA A 334 -1.85 -15.65 0.21
CA ALA A 334 -3.20 -16.03 0.62
C ALA A 334 -4.27 -15.09 0.03
N CYS A 335 -4.01 -13.78 -0.02
CA CYS A 335 -4.90 -12.84 -0.68
C CYS A 335 -5.03 -13.11 -2.19
N LEU A 336 -3.92 -13.41 -2.87
CA LEU A 336 -3.93 -13.78 -4.29
C LEU A 336 -4.75 -15.05 -4.56
N SER A 337 -4.72 -16.03 -3.63
CA SER A 337 -5.48 -17.26 -3.77
C SER A 337 -7.00 -17.04 -3.80
N ILE A 338 -7.51 -15.94 -3.19
CA ILE A 338 -8.93 -15.59 -3.28
C ILE A 338 -9.36 -15.42 -4.74
N GLY A 339 -8.57 -14.64 -5.51
CA GLY A 339 -8.87 -14.40 -6.92
C GLY A 339 -8.79 -15.66 -7.78
N THR A 340 -7.73 -16.46 -7.60
CA THR A 340 -7.58 -17.70 -8.39
C THR A 340 -8.64 -18.75 -8.08
N VAL A 341 -9.06 -18.85 -6.82
CA VAL A 341 -10.17 -19.74 -6.43
C VAL A 341 -11.50 -19.21 -6.95
N ALA A 342 -11.78 -17.90 -6.82
CA ALA A 342 -13.01 -17.30 -7.33
C ALA A 342 -13.19 -17.58 -8.84
N ALA A 343 -12.16 -17.32 -9.63
CA ALA A 343 -12.17 -17.55 -11.07
C ALA A 343 -12.39 -19.06 -11.41
N SER A 344 -11.80 -19.98 -10.64
CA SER A 344 -11.91 -21.42 -10.92
C SER A 344 -13.31 -21.99 -10.71
N ILE A 345 -14.17 -21.31 -9.94
CA ILE A 345 -15.54 -21.78 -9.61
C ILE A 345 -16.64 -20.84 -10.15
N GLY A 346 -16.27 -19.76 -10.88
CA GLY A 346 -17.20 -18.79 -11.43
C GLY A 346 -17.83 -17.85 -10.39
N ALA A 347 -17.24 -17.69 -9.22
CA ALA A 347 -17.75 -16.78 -8.18
C ALA A 347 -17.59 -15.30 -8.59
N ASP A 348 -16.59 -14.98 -9.38
CA ASP A 348 -16.38 -13.68 -9.99
C ASP A 348 -17.53 -13.30 -10.95
N GLN A 349 -17.91 -14.24 -11.86
CA GLN A 349 -19.02 -14.01 -12.77
C GLN A 349 -20.35 -13.83 -12.03
N PHE A 350 -20.60 -14.61 -10.99
CA PHE A 350 -21.80 -14.45 -10.15
C PHE A 350 -21.94 -13.02 -9.62
N ILE A 351 -20.85 -12.42 -9.18
CA ILE A 351 -20.86 -11.02 -8.66
C ILE A 351 -21.05 -10.03 -9.80
N VAL A 352 -20.39 -10.23 -10.94
CA VAL A 352 -20.56 -9.38 -12.13
C VAL A 352 -22.04 -9.34 -12.54
N ASP A 353 -22.68 -10.50 -12.67
CA ASP A 353 -24.08 -10.61 -13.07
C ASP A 353 -25.05 -9.95 -12.08
N ALA A 354 -24.71 -9.92 -10.78
CA ALA A 354 -25.51 -9.27 -9.77
C ALA A 354 -25.36 -7.73 -9.77
N ILE A 355 -24.18 -7.20 -10.09
CA ILE A 355 -23.86 -5.76 -9.96
C ILE A 355 -24.09 -4.99 -11.26
N VAL A 356 -23.80 -5.57 -12.43
CA VAL A 356 -23.93 -4.90 -13.73
C VAL A 356 -25.31 -4.24 -13.95
N PRO A 357 -26.44 -4.91 -13.68
CA PRO A 357 -27.75 -4.30 -13.87
C PRO A 357 -27.99 -3.03 -13.04
N LEU A 358 -27.36 -2.94 -11.87
CA LEU A 358 -27.51 -1.80 -10.96
C LEU A 358 -26.75 -0.56 -11.45
N LEU A 359 -25.66 -0.77 -12.20
CA LEU A 359 -24.73 0.28 -12.60
C LEU A 359 -24.81 0.63 -14.11
N SER A 360 -25.56 -0.11 -14.91
CA SER A 360 -25.62 0.02 -16.37
C SER A 360 -26.01 1.40 -16.90
N ASN A 361 -26.70 2.21 -16.10
CA ASN A 361 -27.19 3.54 -16.51
C ASN A 361 -26.34 4.71 -15.97
N THR A 362 -25.18 4.47 -15.33
CA THR A 362 -24.44 5.54 -14.65
C THR A 362 -23.45 6.28 -15.56
N GLY A 363 -23.13 5.75 -16.73
CA GLY A 363 -22.06 6.24 -17.59
C GLY A 363 -20.67 6.09 -16.94
N THR A 364 -19.61 6.28 -17.73
CA THR A 364 -18.22 6.04 -17.28
C THR A 364 -17.84 6.87 -16.05
N TYR A 365 -18.12 8.18 -16.06
CA TYR A 365 -17.82 9.04 -14.90
C TYR A 365 -18.60 8.60 -13.65
N GLY A 366 -19.90 8.37 -13.80
CA GLY A 366 -20.75 7.95 -12.67
C GLY A 366 -20.34 6.61 -12.10
N PHE A 367 -19.95 5.67 -12.94
CA PHE A 367 -19.42 4.37 -12.51
C PHE A 367 -18.11 4.52 -11.71
N LEU A 368 -17.12 5.26 -12.24
CA LEU A 368 -15.85 5.48 -11.55
C LEU A 368 -16.03 6.24 -10.22
N ALA A 369 -16.94 7.23 -10.18
CA ALA A 369 -17.30 7.93 -8.96
C ALA A 369 -17.97 7.00 -7.94
N ALA A 370 -18.85 6.10 -8.39
CA ALA A 370 -19.49 5.09 -7.54
C ALA A 370 -18.47 4.09 -6.99
N VAL A 371 -17.53 3.64 -7.82
CA VAL A 371 -16.43 2.74 -7.41
C VAL A 371 -15.52 3.41 -6.38
N PHE A 372 -15.17 4.68 -6.58
CA PHE A 372 -14.43 5.47 -5.60
C PHE A 372 -15.19 5.57 -4.27
N ALA A 373 -16.47 5.95 -4.30
CA ALA A 373 -17.31 6.05 -3.10
C ALA A 373 -17.48 4.69 -2.40
N PHE A 374 -17.60 3.60 -3.17
CA PHE A 374 -17.63 2.25 -2.64
C PHE A 374 -16.32 1.90 -1.93
N GLY A 375 -15.17 2.24 -2.51
CA GLY A 375 -13.86 2.08 -1.88
C GLY A 375 -13.78 2.82 -0.53
N VAL A 376 -14.25 4.07 -0.47
CA VAL A 376 -14.34 4.84 0.78
C VAL A 376 -15.19 4.11 1.83
N ALA A 377 -16.36 3.60 1.45
CA ALA A 377 -17.25 2.89 2.36
C ALA A 377 -16.64 1.57 2.86
N VAL A 378 -16.05 0.80 1.95
CA VAL A 378 -15.42 -0.49 2.26
C VAL A 378 -14.21 -0.33 3.18
N ASN A 379 -13.46 0.77 3.05
CA ASN A 379 -12.30 1.04 3.89
C ASN A 379 -12.61 1.11 5.39
N PHE A 380 -13.83 1.49 5.77
CA PHE A 380 -14.26 1.46 7.18
C PHE A 380 -14.55 0.04 7.69
N LEU A 381 -14.69 -0.94 6.81
CA LEU A 381 -15.03 -2.32 7.14
C LEU A 381 -13.84 -3.27 6.98
N LEU A 382 -13.02 -3.06 5.96
CA LEU A 382 -11.91 -3.91 5.56
C LEU A 382 -10.61 -3.12 5.51
N THR A 383 -9.49 -3.79 5.74
CA THR A 383 -8.19 -3.15 5.46
C THR A 383 -8.05 -2.94 3.95
N PRO A 384 -7.35 -1.89 3.48
CA PRO A 384 -7.17 -1.63 2.05
C PRO A 384 -6.62 -2.83 1.28
N MET A 385 -5.69 -3.57 1.87
CA MET A 385 -5.11 -4.76 1.25
C MET A 385 -6.15 -5.87 1.05
N ALA A 386 -6.94 -6.18 2.08
CA ALA A 386 -7.98 -7.19 2.00
C ALA A 386 -9.10 -6.79 1.02
N ALA A 387 -9.48 -5.52 1.01
CA ALA A 387 -10.48 -4.99 0.09
C ALA A 387 -10.01 -5.06 -1.37
N MET A 388 -8.79 -4.61 -1.65
CA MET A 388 -8.24 -4.66 -3.01
C MET A 388 -8.12 -6.09 -3.52
N SER A 389 -7.57 -7.00 -2.71
CA SER A 389 -7.36 -8.38 -3.15
C SER A 389 -8.64 -9.14 -3.41
N SER A 390 -9.71 -8.83 -2.68
CA SER A 390 -11.01 -9.51 -2.85
C SER A 390 -11.96 -8.84 -3.82
N LEU A 391 -11.93 -7.51 -3.94
CA LEU A 391 -12.93 -6.75 -4.68
C LEU A 391 -12.41 -6.13 -6.00
N ALA A 392 -11.11 -5.82 -6.13
CA ALA A 392 -10.61 -5.23 -7.36
C ALA A 392 -10.77 -6.13 -8.59
N PRO A 393 -10.51 -7.46 -8.54
CA PRO A 393 -10.81 -8.35 -9.66
C PRO A 393 -12.28 -8.30 -10.07
N LEU A 394 -13.18 -8.34 -9.10
CA LEU A 394 -14.63 -8.33 -9.33
C LEU A 394 -15.10 -7.02 -9.97
N LEU A 395 -14.64 -5.88 -9.44
CA LEU A 395 -14.95 -4.56 -10.01
C LEU A 395 -14.39 -4.41 -11.42
N SER A 396 -13.24 -5.00 -11.71
CA SER A 396 -12.64 -5.00 -13.05
C SER A 396 -13.49 -5.79 -14.06
N GLY A 397 -14.07 -6.93 -13.63
CA GLY A 397 -15.02 -7.70 -14.43
C GLY A 397 -16.32 -6.90 -14.73
N VAL A 398 -16.88 -6.22 -13.71
CA VAL A 398 -18.03 -5.33 -13.87
C VAL A 398 -17.71 -4.18 -14.82
N ALA A 399 -16.53 -3.57 -14.70
CA ALA A 399 -16.09 -2.49 -15.57
C ALA A 399 -16.05 -2.93 -17.04
N LEU A 400 -15.45 -4.09 -17.30
CA LEU A 400 -15.36 -4.66 -18.65
C LEU A 400 -16.75 -4.90 -19.24
N ALA A 401 -17.67 -5.47 -18.46
CA ALA A 401 -19.05 -5.71 -18.90
C ALA A 401 -19.83 -4.41 -19.22
N LEU A 402 -19.47 -3.30 -18.56
CA LEU A 402 -20.04 -1.96 -18.79
C LEU A 402 -19.29 -1.15 -19.86
N GLY A 403 -18.23 -1.68 -20.47
CA GLY A 403 -17.42 -0.96 -21.45
C GLY A 403 -16.57 0.16 -20.79
N VAL A 404 -16.23 0.03 -19.50
CA VAL A 404 -15.36 0.96 -18.78
C VAL A 404 -13.98 0.32 -18.59
N SER A 405 -12.92 1.14 -18.61
CA SER A 405 -11.57 0.64 -18.41
C SER A 405 -11.39 -0.04 -17.04
N PRO A 406 -11.00 -1.33 -17.00
CA PRO A 406 -10.67 -2.03 -15.74
C PRO A 406 -9.53 -1.35 -14.99
N MET A 407 -8.56 -0.76 -15.71
CA MET A 407 -7.44 -0.03 -15.12
C MET A 407 -7.90 1.23 -14.38
N ALA A 408 -8.72 2.08 -15.04
CA ALA A 408 -9.28 3.26 -14.40
C ALA A 408 -10.17 2.90 -13.19
N THR A 409 -10.88 1.77 -13.30
CA THR A 409 -11.70 1.22 -12.20
C THR A 409 -10.84 0.81 -11.01
N THR A 410 -9.73 0.10 -11.25
CA THR A 410 -8.77 -0.27 -10.20
C THR A 410 -8.16 0.96 -9.52
N TYR A 411 -7.83 2.01 -10.29
CA TYR A 411 -7.31 3.27 -9.75
C TYR A 411 -8.35 4.00 -8.90
N ALA A 412 -9.59 4.10 -9.39
CA ALA A 412 -10.66 4.74 -8.64
C ALA A 412 -10.95 4.01 -7.32
N PHE A 413 -10.97 2.68 -7.33
CA PHE A 413 -11.15 1.86 -6.14
C PHE A 413 -9.96 2.01 -5.18
N TYR A 414 -8.73 1.97 -5.69
CA TYR A 414 -7.51 2.17 -4.91
C TYR A 414 -7.51 3.51 -4.19
N LEU A 415 -7.80 4.62 -4.88
CA LEU A 415 -7.90 5.94 -4.25
C LEU A 415 -9.07 6.04 -3.27
N GLY A 416 -10.17 5.31 -3.49
CA GLY A 416 -11.27 5.20 -2.53
C GLY A 416 -10.82 4.55 -1.23
N LEU A 417 -10.09 3.45 -1.32
CA LEU A 417 -9.52 2.75 -0.17
C LEU A 417 -8.40 3.53 0.52
N ASP A 418 -7.76 4.46 -0.17
CA ASP A 418 -6.75 5.36 0.40
C ASP A 418 -7.36 6.47 1.29
N GLN A 419 -8.67 6.51 1.47
CA GLN A 419 -9.35 7.49 2.30
C GLN A 419 -9.30 7.13 3.80
N LEU A 420 -8.10 7.10 4.33
CA LEU A 420 -7.75 6.67 5.68
C LEU A 420 -7.75 7.86 6.65
N VAL A 421 -8.37 7.69 7.82
CA VAL A 421 -8.48 8.73 8.85
C VAL A 421 -7.74 8.33 10.12
N LEU A 422 -7.75 7.05 10.46
CA LEU A 422 -7.20 6.55 11.72
C LEU A 422 -5.90 5.77 11.51
N PRO A 423 -4.99 5.79 12.47
CA PRO A 423 -3.65 5.21 12.28
C PRO A 423 -3.64 3.69 12.12
N TYR A 424 -4.66 2.99 12.62
CA TYR A 424 -4.71 1.52 12.58
C TYR A 424 -5.30 0.95 11.27
N GLU A 425 -5.79 1.80 10.37
CA GLU A 425 -6.41 1.37 9.12
C GLU A 425 -5.37 0.84 8.11
N VAL A 426 -4.13 1.33 8.17
CA VAL A 426 -3.04 0.84 7.31
C VAL A 426 -1.69 0.82 8.05
N GLY A 427 -0.86 -0.18 7.72
CA GLY A 427 0.45 -0.36 8.36
C GLY A 427 1.36 0.86 8.27
N THR A 428 1.39 1.57 7.15
CA THR A 428 2.16 2.81 7.00
C THR A 428 1.76 3.86 8.03
N TYR A 429 0.47 4.11 8.21
CA TYR A 429 -0.03 5.09 9.18
C TYR A 429 0.29 4.66 10.61
N LEU A 430 0.15 3.36 10.91
CA LEU A 430 0.48 2.82 12.22
C LEU A 430 1.96 2.99 12.56
N ILE A 431 2.87 2.81 11.59
CA ILE A 431 4.31 3.04 11.78
C ILE A 431 4.57 4.48 12.23
N PHE A 432 4.07 5.47 11.49
CA PHE A 432 4.27 6.87 11.84
C PHE A 432 3.61 7.27 13.17
N TYR A 433 2.42 6.75 13.45
CA TYR A 433 1.73 7.00 14.71
C TYR A 433 2.43 6.37 15.92
N SER A 434 2.96 5.14 15.77
CA SER A 434 3.67 4.43 16.83
C SER A 434 4.97 5.12 17.29
N MET A 435 5.48 6.08 16.51
CA MET A 435 6.60 6.94 16.91
C MET A 435 6.28 7.81 18.14
N GLY A 436 5.00 8.00 18.49
CA GLY A 436 4.55 8.66 19.72
C GLY A 436 4.64 10.18 19.72
N TYR A 437 4.90 10.82 18.58
CA TYR A 437 5.00 12.29 18.44
C TYR A 437 3.76 12.96 17.84
N VAL A 438 2.73 12.18 17.53
CA VAL A 438 1.43 12.66 16.99
C VAL A 438 0.33 12.21 17.92
N THR A 439 -0.54 13.14 18.35
CA THR A 439 -1.74 12.74 19.12
C THR A 439 -2.77 12.10 18.20
N LEU A 440 -3.59 11.18 18.71
CA LEU A 440 -4.66 10.55 17.92
C LEU A 440 -5.63 11.60 17.33
N LYS A 441 -5.91 12.66 18.09
CA LYS A 441 -6.77 13.76 17.65
C LYS A 441 -6.19 14.52 16.45
N ASP A 442 -4.89 14.83 16.50
CA ASP A 442 -4.22 15.55 15.43
C ASP A 442 -4.05 14.66 14.20
N PHE A 443 -3.75 13.37 14.42
CA PHE A 443 -3.68 12.37 13.35
C PHE A 443 -5.02 12.27 12.61
N ALA A 444 -6.11 12.02 13.34
CA ALA A 444 -7.45 11.91 12.77
C ALA A 444 -7.91 13.22 12.08
N LYS A 445 -7.57 14.38 12.64
CA LYS A 445 -7.85 15.68 12.02
C LYS A 445 -7.12 15.83 10.68
N CYS A 446 -5.83 15.51 10.61
CA CYS A 446 -5.06 15.56 9.38
C CYS A 446 -5.57 14.53 8.37
N GLY A 447 -5.91 13.31 8.80
CA GLY A 447 -6.51 12.25 7.99
C GLY A 447 -7.85 12.67 7.38
N ALA A 448 -8.75 13.23 8.18
CA ALA A 448 -10.04 13.72 7.69
C ALA A 448 -9.89 14.85 6.66
N VAL A 449 -8.95 15.77 6.88
CA VAL A 449 -8.66 16.83 5.90
C VAL A 449 -8.05 16.23 4.62
N LYS A 450 -7.12 15.27 4.74
CA LYS A 450 -6.57 14.54 3.58
C LYS A 450 -7.69 13.86 2.81
N MET A 451 -8.59 13.15 3.47
CA MET A 451 -9.73 12.48 2.86
C MET A 451 -10.60 13.46 2.07
N ALA A 452 -10.99 14.59 2.66
CA ALA A 452 -11.80 15.60 1.98
C ALA A 452 -11.10 16.19 0.74
N VAL A 453 -9.82 16.54 0.86
CA VAL A 453 -9.03 17.10 -0.25
C VAL A 453 -8.86 16.05 -1.37
N THR A 454 -8.51 14.81 -1.02
CA THR A 454 -8.33 13.74 -2.00
C THR A 454 -9.65 13.38 -2.68
N ALA A 455 -10.77 13.34 -1.96
CA ALA A 455 -12.08 13.07 -2.55
C ALA A 455 -12.46 14.13 -3.59
N VAL A 456 -12.33 15.41 -3.26
CA VAL A 456 -12.59 16.51 -4.21
C VAL A 456 -11.63 16.42 -5.40
N PHE A 457 -10.36 16.16 -5.15
CA PHE A 457 -9.36 16.06 -6.21
C PHE A 457 -9.63 14.85 -7.12
N THR A 458 -10.00 13.71 -6.57
CA THR A 458 -10.34 12.52 -7.36
C THR A 458 -11.55 12.76 -8.27
N LEU A 459 -12.62 13.29 -7.70
CA LEU A 459 -13.83 13.56 -8.48
C LEU A 459 -13.63 14.66 -9.53
N ALA A 460 -12.97 15.76 -9.18
CA ALA A 460 -12.83 16.91 -10.06
C ALA A 460 -11.68 16.79 -11.08
N VAL A 461 -10.61 16.04 -10.75
CA VAL A 461 -9.39 16.01 -11.56
C VAL A 461 -9.07 14.60 -12.04
N MET A 462 -8.99 13.60 -11.12
CA MET A 462 -8.47 12.29 -11.48
C MET A 462 -9.43 11.50 -12.39
N ILE A 463 -10.72 11.45 -12.07
CA ILE A 463 -11.69 10.71 -12.90
C ILE A 463 -11.76 11.32 -14.32
N PRO A 464 -11.89 12.64 -14.52
CA PRO A 464 -11.80 13.24 -15.86
C PRO A 464 -10.47 12.96 -16.57
N TRP A 465 -9.35 12.99 -15.82
CA TRP A 465 -8.03 12.68 -16.36
C TRP A 465 -7.94 11.22 -16.84
N TRP A 466 -8.36 10.26 -16.03
CA TRP A 466 -8.36 8.84 -16.43
C TRP A 466 -9.29 8.56 -17.61
N MET A 467 -10.44 9.19 -17.68
CA MET A 467 -11.32 9.08 -18.84
C MET A 467 -10.67 9.56 -20.14
N PHE A 468 -9.69 10.46 -20.04
CA PHE A 468 -8.91 10.97 -21.18
C PHE A 468 -7.69 10.10 -21.49
N VAL A 469 -6.95 9.62 -20.46
CA VAL A 469 -5.63 8.99 -20.63
C VAL A 469 -5.71 7.46 -20.60
N VAL A 470 -6.66 6.87 -19.84
CA VAL A 470 -6.81 5.43 -19.62
C VAL A 470 -8.05 4.94 -20.36
N GLN A 471 -7.95 4.82 -21.69
CA GLN A 471 -9.04 4.29 -22.52
C GLN A 471 -8.96 2.75 -22.58
N ILE A 472 -10.10 2.12 -22.91
CA ILE A 472 -10.10 0.70 -23.28
C ILE A 472 -9.38 0.58 -24.61
N ALA A 473 -8.36 -0.28 -24.67
CA ALA A 473 -7.60 -0.58 -25.89
C ALA A 473 -8.43 -1.42 -26.88
#